data_685f8c40be7e782bf486f0a8d82d2bc4
#
_entry.id   685f8c40be7e782bf486f0a8d82d2bc4
#
_cell.length_a   1.000
_cell.length_b   1.000
_cell.length_c   1.000
_cell.angle_alpha   90.00
_cell.angle_beta   90.00
_cell.angle_gamma   90.00
#
_symmetry.space_group_name_H-M   'P 1'
#
loop_
_entity.id
_entity.type
_entity.pdbx_description
1 polymer ?
#
loop_
_entity_poly.entity_id
_entity_poly.type
_entity_poly.pdbx_seq_one_letter_code
_entity_poly.pdbx_strand_id
1 'polypeptide(L)'
;MVGLKTQNDLEIALRQNKWLGEILERFEEVALPDSWLVAGCIAQTIWNLGHGQPAEFGLKDVDLIYFDELDLSFEAEASHERRLRALFQHLPIKLDVKNEARVHLWYEERFGYAIKPYLSSADAIATFPPLQPP
;
A
#
# COMPACT_ATOMS: atom_id res chain seq x y z
N MET A 1 1.78 13.02 20.49
CA MET A 1 1.87 11.84 19.58
C MET A 1 0.60 11.01 19.71
N VAL A 2 0.09 10.51 18.61
CA VAL A 2 -1.08 9.61 18.64
C VAL A 2 -0.66 8.27 19.24
N GLY A 3 -1.33 7.86 20.32
CA GLY A 3 -1.09 6.55 20.92
C GLY A 3 -1.93 5.50 20.20
N LEU A 4 -1.28 4.57 19.49
CA LEU A 4 -1.94 3.51 18.76
C LEU A 4 -1.80 2.20 19.54
N LYS A 5 -2.83 1.86 20.32
CA LYS A 5 -2.82 0.68 21.18
C LYS A 5 -3.55 -0.51 20.58
N THR A 6 -4.43 -0.27 19.60
CA THR A 6 -5.26 -1.30 19.00
C THR A 6 -5.39 -1.09 17.50
N GLN A 7 -5.82 -2.14 16.80
CA GLN A 7 -6.13 -2.04 15.37
C GLN A 7 -7.23 -1.01 15.12
N ASN A 8 -8.19 -0.88 16.04
CA ASN A 8 -9.26 0.10 15.93
C ASN A 8 -8.72 1.53 16.00
N ASP A 9 -7.75 1.79 16.88
CA ASP A 9 -7.11 3.11 16.98
C ASP A 9 -6.38 3.45 15.69
N LEU A 10 -5.71 2.48 15.08
CA LEU A 10 -5.04 2.66 13.81
C LEU A 10 -6.03 3.00 12.70
N GLU A 11 -7.15 2.29 12.63
CA GLU A 11 -8.19 2.53 11.64
C GLU A 11 -8.78 3.93 11.79
N ILE A 12 -9.08 4.34 13.01
CA ILE A 12 -9.59 5.70 13.29
C ILE A 12 -8.60 6.75 12.84
N ALA A 13 -7.31 6.56 13.15
CA ALA A 13 -6.25 7.49 12.75
C ALA A 13 -6.14 7.60 11.22
N LEU A 14 -6.16 6.46 10.51
CA LEU A 14 -6.07 6.45 9.05
C LEU A 14 -7.26 7.11 8.38
N ARG A 15 -8.47 6.98 8.96
CA ARG A 15 -9.68 7.58 8.41
C ARG A 15 -9.71 9.10 8.53
N GLN A 16 -8.85 9.69 9.37
CA GLN A 16 -8.67 11.14 9.41
C GLN A 16 -7.96 11.67 8.16
N ASN A 17 -7.22 10.82 7.47
CA ASN A 17 -6.71 11.11 6.14
C ASN A 17 -7.85 10.86 5.15
N LYS A 18 -8.39 11.92 4.57
CA LYS A 18 -9.56 11.83 3.68
C LYS A 18 -9.31 10.98 2.45
N TRP A 19 -8.09 11.03 1.92
CA TRP A 19 -7.74 10.27 0.73
C TRP A 19 -7.65 8.77 1.04
N LEU A 20 -6.96 8.41 2.11
CA LEU A 20 -6.89 7.01 2.55
C LEU A 20 -8.27 6.51 3.01
N GLY A 21 -9.04 7.36 3.68
CA GLY A 21 -10.39 7.04 4.12
C GLY A 21 -11.29 6.66 2.95
N GLU A 22 -11.23 7.41 1.85
CA GLU A 22 -12.01 7.09 0.66
C GLU A 22 -11.56 5.77 0.02
N ILE A 23 -10.26 5.52 -0.08
CA ILE A 23 -9.75 4.26 -0.61
C ILE A 23 -10.23 3.09 0.25
N LEU A 24 -10.17 3.22 1.57
CA LEU A 24 -10.62 2.18 2.50
C LEU A 24 -12.13 1.94 2.39
N GLU A 25 -12.92 3.00 2.27
CA GLU A 25 -14.37 2.88 2.12
C GLU A 25 -14.76 2.18 0.81
N ARG A 26 -14.00 2.39 -0.24
CA ARG A 26 -14.22 1.80 -1.55
C ARG A 26 -13.32 0.59 -1.82
N PHE A 27 -12.80 -0.02 -0.77
CA PHE A 27 -11.82 -1.10 -0.93
C PHE A 27 -12.36 -2.32 -1.66
N GLU A 28 -13.69 -2.57 -1.57
CA GLU A 28 -14.32 -3.63 -2.35
C GLU A 28 -14.18 -3.42 -3.85
N GLU A 29 -14.15 -2.17 -4.31
CA GLU A 29 -13.99 -1.83 -5.73
C GLU A 29 -12.57 -2.05 -6.22
N VAL A 30 -11.60 -2.20 -5.32
CA VAL A 30 -10.22 -2.58 -5.67
C VAL A 30 -10.23 -3.97 -6.34
N ALA A 31 -11.04 -4.90 -5.81
CA ALA A 31 -11.31 -6.20 -6.40
C ALA A 31 -10.05 -6.98 -6.80
N LEU A 32 -9.05 -6.99 -5.91
CA LEU A 32 -7.81 -7.74 -6.10
C LEU A 32 -7.61 -8.73 -4.95
N PRO A 33 -7.07 -9.93 -5.23
CA PRO A 33 -6.88 -10.93 -4.19
C PRO A 33 -5.82 -10.48 -3.18
N ASP A 34 -6.09 -10.69 -1.91
CA ASP A 34 -5.19 -10.44 -0.79
C ASP A 34 -4.56 -9.04 -0.88
N SER A 35 -5.39 -8.01 -1.06
CA SER A 35 -4.93 -6.64 -1.27
C SER A 35 -4.77 -5.86 0.05
N TRP A 36 -3.73 -5.02 0.12
CA TRP A 36 -3.35 -4.25 1.30
C TRP A 36 -2.87 -2.87 0.89
N LEU A 37 -3.20 -1.85 1.69
CA LEU A 37 -2.47 -0.59 1.68
C LEU A 37 -1.23 -0.75 2.56
N VAL A 38 -0.09 -0.28 2.11
CA VAL A 38 1.17 -0.55 2.82
C VAL A 38 1.91 0.69 3.28
N ALA A 39 2.83 0.42 4.13
CA ALA A 39 3.60 1.18 5.11
C ALA A 39 3.79 2.70 4.92
N GLY A 40 4.22 3.16 3.74
CA GLY A 40 4.61 4.55 3.53
C GLY A 40 3.49 5.56 3.81
N CYS A 41 2.30 5.32 3.25
CA CYS A 41 1.16 6.22 3.47
C CYS A 41 0.64 6.16 4.90
N ILE A 42 0.75 5.00 5.54
CA ILE A 42 0.35 4.81 6.94
C ILE A 42 1.31 5.59 7.85
N ALA A 43 2.61 5.42 7.65
CA ALA A 43 3.63 6.12 8.43
C ALA A 43 3.50 7.64 8.29
N GLN A 44 3.31 8.14 7.08
CA GLN A 44 3.13 9.57 6.81
C GLN A 44 1.91 10.14 7.56
N THR A 45 0.79 9.42 7.50
CA THR A 45 -0.45 9.84 8.16
C THR A 45 -0.27 9.92 9.68
N ILE A 46 0.30 8.87 10.28
CA ILE A 46 0.53 8.80 11.73
C ILE A 46 1.48 9.92 12.18
N TRP A 47 2.57 10.11 11.42
CA TRP A 47 3.54 11.18 11.71
C TRP A 47 2.87 12.55 11.69
N ASN A 48 2.07 12.82 10.64
CA ASN A 48 1.37 14.10 10.50
C ASN A 48 0.46 14.39 11.69
N LEU A 49 -0.36 13.41 12.08
CA LEU A 49 -1.27 13.57 13.21
C LEU A 49 -0.53 13.80 14.51
N GLY A 50 0.59 13.10 14.73
CA GLY A 50 1.42 13.26 15.92
C GLY A 50 2.12 14.61 16.00
N HIS A 51 2.23 15.34 14.91
CA HIS A 51 2.91 16.63 14.82
C HIS A 51 1.96 17.80 14.54
N GLY A 52 0.67 17.58 14.68
CA GLY A 52 -0.34 18.63 14.48
C GLY A 52 -0.48 19.09 13.05
N GLN A 53 -0.03 18.31 12.08
CA GLN A 53 -0.19 18.60 10.66
C GLN A 53 -1.49 17.99 10.14
N PRO A 54 -2.04 18.52 9.01
CA PRO A 54 -3.13 17.84 8.34
C PRO A 54 -2.74 16.40 8.02
N ALA A 55 -3.68 15.47 8.15
CA ALA A 55 -3.38 14.04 7.97
C ALA A 55 -2.76 13.72 6.60
N GLU A 56 -3.13 14.48 5.56
CA GLU A 56 -2.68 14.29 4.18
C GLU A 56 -1.36 14.99 3.85
N PHE A 57 -0.83 15.77 4.78
CA PHE A 57 0.36 16.61 4.52
C PHE A 57 1.52 15.78 3.99
N GLY A 58 2.05 16.20 2.84
CA GLY A 58 3.20 15.55 2.20
C GLY A 58 2.91 14.21 1.53
N LEU A 59 1.67 13.71 1.57
CA LEU A 59 1.32 12.45 0.94
C LEU A 59 1.16 12.63 -0.57
N LYS A 60 2.01 11.96 -1.35
CA LYS A 60 2.01 12.01 -2.82
C LYS A 60 1.77 10.65 -3.45
N ASP A 61 2.35 9.61 -2.88
CA ASP A 61 2.28 8.24 -3.38
C ASP A 61 1.58 7.35 -2.38
N VAL A 62 0.74 6.46 -2.87
CA VAL A 62 0.08 5.45 -2.07
C VAL A 62 0.35 4.10 -2.70
N ASP A 63 0.94 3.19 -1.93
CA ASP A 63 1.27 1.85 -2.39
C ASP A 63 0.17 0.87 -2.00
N LEU A 64 -0.34 0.16 -2.99
CA LEU A 64 -1.28 -0.93 -2.81
C LEU A 64 -0.64 -2.20 -3.35
N ILE A 65 -0.63 -3.23 -2.54
CA ILE A 65 -0.13 -4.54 -2.96
C ILE A 65 -1.28 -5.54 -3.02
N TYR A 66 -1.10 -6.57 -3.84
CA TYR A 66 -2.00 -7.71 -3.90
C TYR A 66 -1.17 -8.98 -4.16
N PHE A 67 -1.81 -10.13 -4.09
CA PHE A 67 -1.14 -11.41 -4.32
C PHE A 67 -1.98 -12.27 -5.23
N ASP A 68 -1.51 -12.46 -6.46
CA ASP A 68 -2.15 -13.32 -7.45
C ASP A 68 -1.09 -14.20 -8.13
N GLU A 69 -0.97 -15.44 -7.68
CA GLU A 69 -0.04 -16.40 -8.25
C GLU A 69 -0.57 -17.08 -9.53
N LEU A 70 -1.84 -16.84 -9.86
CA LEU A 70 -2.45 -17.40 -11.07
C LEU A 70 -2.15 -16.59 -12.31
N ASP A 71 -1.79 -15.32 -12.14
CA ASP A 71 -1.37 -14.46 -13.25
C ASP A 71 -0.19 -13.60 -12.83
N LEU A 72 1.00 -14.06 -13.20
CA LEU A 72 2.27 -13.39 -12.89
C LEU A 72 2.72 -12.44 -13.99
N SER A 73 1.84 -12.09 -14.95
CA SER A 73 2.25 -11.23 -16.06
C SER A 73 2.41 -9.78 -15.63
N PHE A 74 3.35 -9.11 -16.28
CA PHE A 74 3.53 -7.66 -16.15
C PHE A 74 2.27 -6.92 -16.64
N GLU A 75 1.66 -7.41 -17.72
CA GLU A 75 0.48 -6.80 -18.32
C GLU A 75 -0.71 -6.79 -17.35
N ALA A 76 -0.92 -7.88 -16.60
CA ALA A 76 -1.96 -7.93 -15.60
C ALA A 76 -1.74 -6.90 -14.50
N GLU A 77 -0.53 -6.82 -13.96
CA GLU A 77 -0.17 -5.83 -12.93
C GLU A 77 -0.38 -4.40 -13.45
N ALA A 78 0.10 -4.10 -14.65
CA ALA A 78 -0.05 -2.79 -15.27
C ALA A 78 -1.52 -2.44 -15.54
N SER A 79 -2.32 -3.42 -15.95
CA SER A 79 -3.75 -3.23 -16.19
C SER A 79 -4.50 -2.89 -14.91
N HIS A 80 -4.22 -3.60 -13.82
CA HIS A 80 -4.83 -3.31 -12.53
C HIS A 80 -4.43 -1.93 -12.03
N GLU A 81 -3.18 -1.54 -12.20
CA GLU A 81 -2.73 -0.21 -11.81
C GLU A 81 -3.46 0.88 -12.58
N ARG A 82 -3.61 0.73 -13.90
CA ARG A 82 -4.38 1.69 -14.72
C ARG A 82 -5.82 1.79 -14.26
N ARG A 83 -6.47 0.65 -14.01
CA ARG A 83 -7.85 0.60 -13.55
C ARG A 83 -8.03 1.34 -12.21
N LEU A 84 -7.15 1.08 -11.26
CA LEU A 84 -7.24 1.68 -9.94
C LEU A 84 -6.87 3.16 -9.94
N ARG A 85 -5.91 3.57 -10.77
CA ARG A 85 -5.61 4.99 -10.97
C ARG A 85 -6.80 5.74 -11.56
N ALA A 86 -7.53 5.12 -12.47
CA ALA A 86 -8.76 5.71 -13.02
C ALA A 86 -9.85 5.80 -11.96
N LEU A 87 -10.02 4.74 -11.14
CA LEU A 87 -11.02 4.71 -10.08
C LEU A 87 -10.84 5.82 -9.07
N PHE A 88 -9.60 6.15 -8.73
CA PHE A 88 -9.24 7.16 -7.72
C PHE A 88 -8.60 8.41 -8.34
N GLN A 89 -8.83 8.68 -9.62
CA GLN A 89 -8.20 9.78 -10.33
C GLN A 89 -8.50 11.16 -9.77
N HIS A 90 -9.59 11.30 -9.03
CA HIS A 90 -9.98 12.55 -8.39
C HIS A 90 -9.16 12.87 -7.13
N LEU A 91 -8.42 11.90 -6.62
CA LEU A 91 -7.54 12.11 -5.47
C LEU A 91 -6.17 12.63 -5.95
N PRO A 92 -5.56 13.60 -5.24
CA PRO A 92 -4.28 14.16 -5.63
C PRO A 92 -3.10 13.28 -5.20
N ILE A 93 -3.18 12.00 -5.49
CA ILE A 93 -2.15 11.00 -5.15
C ILE A 93 -1.85 10.16 -6.37
N LYS A 94 -0.66 9.54 -6.36
CA LYS A 94 -0.27 8.53 -7.34
C LYS A 94 -0.39 7.17 -6.69
N LEU A 95 -1.24 6.31 -7.25
CA LEU A 95 -1.44 4.97 -6.74
C LEU A 95 -0.50 4.00 -7.47
N ASP A 96 0.38 3.36 -6.70
CA ASP A 96 1.28 2.33 -7.20
C ASP A 96 0.72 0.96 -6.79
N VAL A 97 0.56 0.06 -7.77
CA VAL A 97 -0.07 -1.23 -7.56
C VAL A 97 0.90 -2.33 -7.95
N LYS A 98 1.19 -3.23 -7.01
CA LYS A 98 2.18 -4.29 -7.20
C LYS A 98 1.63 -5.65 -6.81
N ASN A 99 1.88 -6.64 -7.68
CA ASN A 99 1.60 -8.03 -7.37
C ASN A 99 2.82 -8.64 -6.66
N GLU A 100 2.69 -8.91 -5.36
CA GLU A 100 3.79 -9.45 -4.57
C GLU A 100 4.17 -10.87 -4.96
N ALA A 101 3.29 -11.59 -5.67
CA ALA A 101 3.62 -12.91 -6.22
C ALA A 101 4.68 -12.83 -7.34
N ARG A 102 4.93 -11.64 -7.91
CA ARG A 102 5.90 -11.42 -8.99
C ARG A 102 7.28 -10.97 -8.52
N VAL A 103 7.43 -10.56 -7.26
CA VAL A 103 8.66 -9.88 -6.80
C VAL A 103 9.91 -10.71 -7.07
N HIS A 104 9.87 -12.02 -6.85
CA HIS A 104 11.00 -12.91 -7.06
C HIS A 104 11.47 -12.94 -8.54
N LEU A 105 10.63 -12.57 -9.50
CA LEU A 105 10.96 -12.57 -10.93
C LEU A 105 11.98 -11.49 -11.32
N TRP A 106 11.97 -10.37 -10.60
CA TRP A 106 12.82 -9.23 -10.92
C TRP A 106 13.80 -8.85 -9.80
N TYR A 107 13.66 -9.45 -8.63
CA TYR A 107 14.42 -9.07 -7.45
C TYR A 107 15.92 -9.30 -7.61
N GLU A 108 16.32 -10.45 -8.14
CA GLU A 108 17.74 -10.79 -8.34
C GLU A 108 18.42 -9.80 -9.28
N GLU A 109 17.76 -9.46 -10.37
CA GLU A 109 18.31 -8.50 -11.34
C GLU A 109 18.55 -7.13 -10.71
N ARG A 110 17.62 -6.70 -9.85
CA ARG A 110 17.68 -5.38 -9.25
C ARG A 110 18.61 -5.29 -8.03
N PHE A 111 18.66 -6.34 -7.21
CA PHE A 111 19.37 -6.32 -5.93
C PHE A 111 20.56 -7.28 -5.85
N GLY A 112 20.81 -8.07 -6.87
CA GLY A 112 22.00 -8.91 -6.98
C GLY A 112 21.93 -10.28 -6.29
N TYR A 113 20.81 -10.64 -5.65
CA TYR A 113 20.61 -11.96 -5.07
C TYR A 113 19.16 -12.42 -5.21
N ALA A 114 18.97 -13.72 -5.34
CA ALA A 114 17.65 -14.30 -5.50
C ALA A 114 16.93 -14.42 -4.16
N ILE A 115 15.60 -14.29 -4.19
CA ILE A 115 14.73 -14.58 -3.05
C ILE A 115 13.75 -15.68 -3.44
N LYS A 116 13.22 -16.36 -2.42
CA LYS A 116 12.14 -17.31 -2.63
C LYS A 116 10.85 -16.55 -2.94
N PRO A 117 9.97 -17.12 -3.78
CA PRO A 117 8.65 -16.52 -3.99
C PRO A 117 7.91 -16.34 -2.66
N TYR A 118 7.22 -15.21 -2.51
CA TYR A 118 6.35 -15.02 -1.37
C TYR A 118 5.12 -15.93 -1.47
N LEU A 119 4.55 -16.27 -0.33
CA LEU A 119 3.37 -17.14 -0.25
C LEU A 119 2.07 -16.36 -0.13
N SER A 120 2.15 -15.09 0.22
CA SER A 120 1.00 -14.19 0.42
C SER A 120 1.48 -12.75 0.51
N SER A 121 0.54 -11.79 0.48
CA SER A 121 0.85 -10.39 0.77
C SER A 121 1.40 -10.21 2.19
N ALA A 122 0.83 -10.92 3.17
CA ALA A 122 1.32 -10.85 4.55
C ALA A 122 2.76 -11.34 4.66
N ASP A 123 3.12 -12.39 3.93
CA ASP A 123 4.49 -12.89 3.87
C ASP A 123 5.46 -11.84 3.32
N ALA A 124 5.06 -11.15 2.25
CA ALA A 124 5.84 -10.06 1.68
C ALA A 124 5.99 -8.89 2.68
N ILE A 125 4.89 -8.48 3.30
CA ILE A 125 4.88 -7.38 4.28
C ILE A 125 5.83 -7.67 5.44
N ALA A 126 5.92 -8.92 5.88
CA ALA A 126 6.82 -9.31 6.97
C ALA A 126 8.29 -9.05 6.67
N THR A 127 8.67 -8.88 5.39
CA THR A 127 10.04 -8.55 4.99
C THR A 127 10.29 -7.05 4.86
N PHE A 128 9.26 -6.22 4.96
CA PHE A 128 9.40 -4.77 4.84
C PHE A 128 10.15 -4.21 6.05
N PRO A 129 10.94 -3.14 5.86
CA PRO A 129 11.61 -2.51 6.99
C PRO A 129 10.58 -1.93 7.96
N PRO A 130 10.94 -1.78 9.26
CA PRO A 130 10.08 -1.13 10.23
C PRO A 130 9.65 0.26 9.75
N LEU A 131 8.44 0.71 10.19
CA LEU A 131 7.97 2.05 9.88
C LEU A 131 8.95 3.10 10.39
N GLN A 132 9.34 3.99 9.51
CA GLN A 132 10.27 5.08 9.82
C GLN A 132 9.54 6.42 9.72
N PRO A 133 9.97 7.46 10.49
CA PRO A 133 9.46 8.80 10.25
C PRO A 133 9.75 9.23 8.81
N PRO A 134 8.80 9.89 8.17
CA PRO A 134 9.01 10.38 6.81
C PRO A 134 10.07 11.48 6.75
#